data_4b90d9bc94f155fbc425d7d13127e849
#
_entry.id   4b90d9bc94f155fbc425d7d13127e849
#
_cell.length_a   1.000
_cell.length_b   1.000
_cell.length_c   1.000
_cell.angle_alpha   90.00
_cell.angle_beta   90.00
_cell.angle_gamma   90.00
#
_symmetry.space_group_name_H-M   'P 1'
#
loop_
_entity.id
_entity.type
_entity.pdbx_description
1 polymer ?
#
loop_
_entity_poly.entity_id
_entity_poly.type
_entity_poly.pdbx_seq_one_letter_code
_entity_poly.pdbx_strand_id
1 'polypeptide(L)'
;MHRAARALASQGPSGWRRVDAVFALTVTAEIVLAVYSDDEQRITRLRPSAEVLDLVRTHRERSAELGDGPWWRLTLGLTPSGHIEVDYDYGDEPFPVDHLFPPMAYRADLEVYPRARLPCWLAAYLNHDDRQLRSAATAAVQARADRAAEPTTVDGLPPLPLLVARWGVLAGVAVAVGTTWGPRFLPSVGRFDTSERHGSSLYQLADDRAVLSGGVWNAPALDTAYNENAPLPQLYAGAPAWVATPTLDRRAAAGLLSFCYWWEDGRWYQGESPAADAVAVALPDVWSAAATARAVAVLIDEHPSEPLRTAAATLVAAAEAGIVTRGTLVELLGDEGLFDVDGALFHLVLAGATTSEGLAPMPRGEAIDRVRRHLDDAAVDATAYPSTLLRADRLSVGWMVYLPVEPGEIAIGRAIYYVADDGVLERSSSSVAPSIYIDAFERRFQERHG
;
A
#
# COMPACT_ATOMS: atom_id res chain seq x y z
N MET A 1 25.26 20.31 22.79
CA MET A 1 25.18 18.84 22.59
C MET A 1 26.24 18.05 23.38
N HIS A 2 27.55 18.40 23.40
CA HIS A 2 28.57 17.62 24.12
C HIS A 2 28.27 17.35 25.61
N ARG A 3 27.63 18.29 26.33
CA ARG A 3 27.23 18.07 27.74
C ARG A 3 26.12 17.04 27.85
N ALA A 4 25.12 17.10 26.96
CA ALA A 4 24.03 16.11 26.92
C ALA A 4 24.57 14.71 26.56
N ALA A 5 25.52 14.61 25.61
CA ALA A 5 26.15 13.34 25.26
C ALA A 5 26.94 12.73 26.45
N ARG A 6 27.66 13.55 27.20
CA ARG A 6 28.36 13.05 28.45
C ARG A 6 27.39 12.58 29.51
N ALA A 7 26.28 13.29 29.71
CA ALA A 7 25.25 12.88 30.66
C ALA A 7 24.56 11.57 30.25
N LEU A 8 24.28 11.39 28.96
CA LEU A 8 23.79 10.13 28.37
C LEU A 8 24.82 9.00 28.58
N ALA A 9 26.10 9.23 28.30
CA ALA A 9 27.16 8.24 28.54
C ALA A 9 27.20 7.77 29.98
N SER A 10 27.04 8.70 30.92
CA SER A 10 27.06 8.41 32.37
C SER A 10 25.82 7.67 32.87
N GLN A 11 24.68 7.80 32.15
CA GLN A 11 23.43 7.13 32.47
C GLN A 11 23.38 5.69 31.95
N GLY A 12 24.23 5.35 30.96
CA GLY A 12 24.21 4.05 30.32
C GLY A 12 24.58 2.90 31.23
N PRO A 13 24.07 1.67 30.98
CA PRO A 13 24.46 0.48 31.69
C PRO A 13 25.96 0.18 31.49
N SER A 14 26.57 -0.54 32.42
CA SER A 14 27.97 -0.95 32.26
C SER A 14 28.16 -1.78 31.00
N GLY A 15 29.22 -1.47 30.22
CA GLY A 15 29.57 -2.23 29.02
C GLY A 15 28.81 -1.83 27.77
N TRP A 16 28.07 -0.73 27.75
CA TRP A 16 27.47 -0.22 26.53
C TRP A 16 28.54 0.15 25.47
N ARG A 17 28.22 -0.03 24.19
CA ARG A 17 29.08 0.26 23.03
C ARG A 17 28.53 1.34 22.10
N ARG A 18 27.21 1.46 22.06
CA ARG A 18 26.52 2.50 21.30
C ARG A 18 25.29 2.94 22.07
N VAL A 19 25.02 4.22 22.05
CA VAL A 19 23.71 4.76 22.42
C VAL A 19 23.18 5.57 21.25
N ASP A 20 21.93 5.28 20.88
CA ASP A 20 21.13 6.03 19.94
C ASP A 20 19.97 6.66 20.71
N ALA A 21 19.96 7.98 20.79
CA ALA A 21 18.93 8.73 21.48
C ALA A 21 18.11 9.57 20.52
N VAL A 22 16.80 9.57 20.73
CA VAL A 22 15.84 10.36 19.97
C VAL A 22 15.13 11.34 20.90
N PHE A 23 15.03 12.58 20.45
CA PHE A 23 14.34 13.67 21.12
C PHE A 23 13.39 14.31 20.10
N ALA A 24 12.12 13.97 20.13
CA ALA A 24 11.09 14.71 19.43
C ALA A 24 10.42 15.65 20.42
N LEU A 25 10.38 16.96 20.13
CA LEU A 25 9.96 17.99 21.07
C LEU A 25 9.10 19.05 20.38
N THR A 26 8.02 19.44 21.07
CA THR A 26 7.30 20.68 20.88
C THR A 26 7.22 21.42 22.21
N VAL A 27 6.61 22.61 22.25
CA VAL A 27 6.40 23.33 23.50
C VAL A 27 5.46 22.61 24.47
N THR A 28 4.62 21.69 23.99
CA THR A 28 3.59 21.01 24.79
C THR A 28 3.77 19.49 24.87
N ALA A 29 4.59 18.90 24.03
CA ALA A 29 4.73 17.45 23.95
C ALA A 29 6.18 17.02 23.72
N GLU A 30 6.54 15.84 24.26
CA GLU A 30 7.87 15.25 24.08
C GLU A 30 7.79 13.72 23.91
N ILE A 31 8.59 13.19 23.02
CA ILE A 31 8.91 11.76 22.90
C ILE A 31 10.42 11.65 22.98
N VAL A 32 10.90 10.96 24.01
CA VAL A 32 12.33 10.85 24.31
C VAL A 32 12.69 9.43 24.68
N LEU A 33 13.73 8.90 24.04
CA LEU A 33 14.19 7.54 24.22
C LEU A 33 15.71 7.48 24.00
N ALA A 34 16.42 6.79 24.87
CA ALA A 34 17.81 6.39 24.64
C ALA A 34 17.89 4.85 24.59
N VAL A 35 18.50 4.34 23.54
CA VAL A 35 18.68 2.91 23.29
C VAL A 35 20.18 2.61 23.37
N TYR A 36 20.58 1.86 24.36
CA TYR A 36 21.96 1.40 24.56
C TYR A 36 22.11 -0.01 24.04
N SER A 37 23.16 -0.27 23.28
CA SER A 37 23.55 -1.61 22.84
C SER A 37 24.95 -1.97 23.35
N ASP A 38 25.19 -3.24 23.68
CA ASP A 38 26.48 -3.79 24.05
C ASP A 38 27.13 -4.60 22.91
N ASP A 39 28.27 -5.26 23.17
CA ASP A 39 28.99 -6.10 22.21
C ASP A 39 28.19 -7.30 21.72
N GLU A 40 27.23 -7.78 22.53
CA GLU A 40 26.37 -8.91 22.19
C GLU A 40 25.04 -8.45 21.56
N GLN A 41 24.96 -7.17 21.17
CA GLN A 41 23.76 -6.55 20.61
C GLN A 41 22.53 -6.57 21.52
N ARG A 42 22.72 -6.77 22.83
CA ARG A 42 21.62 -6.64 23.80
C ARG A 42 21.25 -5.18 23.94
N ILE A 43 19.94 -4.93 23.93
CA ILE A 43 19.35 -3.59 23.90
C ILE A 43 18.78 -3.24 25.28
N THR A 44 19.21 -2.11 25.85
CA THR A 44 18.60 -1.50 27.03
C THR A 44 17.97 -0.16 26.64
N ARG A 45 16.67 0.00 26.89
CA ARG A 45 15.94 1.25 26.63
C ARG A 45 15.79 2.02 27.94
N LEU A 46 16.22 3.28 27.94
CA LEU A 46 16.11 4.17 29.09
C LEU A 46 15.50 5.51 28.67
N ARG A 47 14.75 6.11 29.58
CA ARG A 47 14.38 7.52 29.42
C ARG A 47 15.59 8.37 29.80
N PRO A 48 15.99 9.36 28.97
CA PRO A 48 17.03 10.33 29.36
C PRO A 48 16.71 11.05 30.64
N SER A 49 17.72 11.34 31.44
CA SER A 49 17.58 12.04 32.73
C SER A 49 17.06 13.47 32.52
N ALA A 50 16.54 14.07 33.59
CA ALA A 50 16.09 15.47 33.57
C ALA A 50 17.21 16.42 33.14
N GLU A 51 18.46 16.19 33.58
CA GLU A 51 19.61 16.97 33.16
C GLU A 51 19.82 16.92 31.65
N VAL A 52 19.73 15.73 31.05
CA VAL A 52 19.84 15.58 29.56
C VAL A 52 18.71 16.35 28.87
N LEU A 53 17.48 16.19 29.37
CA LEU A 53 16.33 16.85 28.78
C LEU A 53 16.42 18.37 28.83
N ASP A 54 16.86 18.94 29.94
CA ASP A 54 17.03 20.39 30.08
C ASP A 54 18.12 20.94 29.15
N LEU A 55 19.21 20.19 28.99
CA LEU A 55 20.25 20.55 28.03
C LEU A 55 19.75 20.52 26.58
N VAL A 56 18.94 19.54 26.25
CA VAL A 56 18.37 19.38 24.89
C VAL A 56 17.29 20.43 24.63
N ARG A 57 16.42 20.75 25.59
CA ARG A 57 15.45 21.85 25.51
C ARG A 57 16.13 23.20 25.31
N THR A 58 17.13 23.51 26.14
CA THR A 58 17.93 24.74 25.99
C THR A 58 18.61 24.83 24.61
N HIS A 59 19.08 23.69 24.10
CA HIS A 59 19.65 23.65 22.76
C HIS A 59 18.59 23.92 21.69
N ARG A 60 17.39 23.35 21.82
CA ARG A 60 16.26 23.58 20.93
C ARG A 60 15.85 25.06 20.92
N GLU A 61 15.70 25.68 22.07
CA GLU A 61 15.41 27.11 22.19
C GLU A 61 16.43 27.99 21.45
N ARG A 62 17.72 27.69 21.62
CA ARG A 62 18.79 28.42 20.92
C ARG A 62 18.79 28.16 19.42
N SER A 63 18.37 26.98 18.98
CA SER A 63 18.30 26.70 17.53
C SER A 63 17.23 27.54 16.84
N ALA A 64 16.20 28.00 17.56
CA ALA A 64 15.18 28.90 17.03
C ALA A 64 15.73 30.27 16.64
N GLU A 65 16.87 30.69 17.18
CA GLU A 65 17.51 31.96 16.88
C GLU A 65 18.30 31.93 15.56
N LEU A 66 18.54 30.72 14.99
CA LEU A 66 19.43 30.49 13.88
C LEU A 66 18.75 30.33 12.52
N GLY A 67 17.40 30.26 12.47
CA GLY A 67 16.67 29.99 11.23
C GLY A 67 15.15 30.10 11.40
N ASP A 68 14.41 29.41 10.54
CA ASP A 68 12.94 29.40 10.51
C ASP A 68 12.30 28.54 11.63
N GLY A 69 12.74 28.74 12.88
CA GLY A 69 12.26 28.01 14.05
C GLY A 69 13.15 26.83 14.44
N PRO A 70 12.90 26.23 15.64
CA PRO A 70 13.70 25.14 16.17
C PRO A 70 13.40 23.83 15.43
N TRP A 71 14.36 22.89 15.48
CA TRP A 71 14.12 21.53 15.03
C TRP A 71 12.98 20.87 15.83
N TRP A 72 12.23 19.97 15.21
CA TRP A 72 11.19 19.18 15.91
C TRP A 72 11.70 17.84 16.40
N ARG A 73 12.69 17.27 15.71
CA ARG A 73 13.30 16.01 16.10
C ARG A 73 14.83 16.11 16.03
N LEU A 74 15.49 15.49 16.99
CA LEU A 74 16.94 15.39 17.06
C LEU A 74 17.29 13.93 17.34
N THR A 75 18.21 13.38 16.55
CA THR A 75 18.82 12.09 16.83
C THR A 75 20.28 12.30 17.25
N LEU A 76 20.74 11.51 18.22
CA LEU A 76 22.08 11.55 18.75
C LEU A 76 22.62 10.14 18.86
N GLY A 77 23.68 9.84 18.07
CA GLY A 77 24.50 8.64 18.18
C GLY A 77 25.76 8.92 19.00
N LEU A 78 26.12 8.06 19.93
CA LEU A 78 27.34 8.19 20.74
C LEU A 78 28.00 6.83 20.93
N THR A 79 29.34 6.80 20.85
CA THR A 79 30.16 5.63 21.17
C THR A 79 31.07 5.91 22.38
N PRO A 80 31.60 4.87 23.05
CA PRO A 80 32.52 5.04 24.19
C PRO A 80 33.82 5.75 23.83
N SER A 81 34.22 5.75 22.53
CA SER A 81 35.37 6.52 22.05
C SER A 81 35.14 8.03 22.06
N GLY A 82 33.89 8.48 22.33
CA GLY A 82 33.50 9.90 22.32
C GLY A 82 33.11 10.41 20.95
N HIS A 83 32.93 9.54 19.94
CA HIS A 83 32.35 9.92 18.66
C HIS A 83 30.88 10.24 18.83
N ILE A 84 30.46 11.42 18.37
CA ILE A 84 29.10 11.94 18.49
C ILE A 84 28.57 12.26 17.09
N GLU A 85 27.47 11.64 16.72
CA GLU A 85 26.68 11.95 15.53
C GLU A 85 25.42 12.69 15.99
N VAL A 86 25.07 13.80 15.37
CA VAL A 86 23.85 14.55 15.66
C VAL A 86 23.19 14.92 14.37
N ASP A 87 21.91 14.56 14.26
CA ASP A 87 21.08 14.94 13.14
C ASP A 87 19.87 15.74 13.64
N TYR A 88 19.56 16.83 12.91
CA TYR A 88 18.47 17.75 13.21
C TYR A 88 17.42 17.67 12.13
N ASP A 89 16.23 17.30 12.53
CA ASP A 89 15.11 17.12 11.62
C ASP A 89 14.10 18.28 11.81
N TYR A 90 13.96 19.06 10.77
CA TYR A 90 13.04 20.21 10.68
C TYR A 90 11.71 19.84 10.00
N GLY A 91 11.51 18.55 9.73
CA GLY A 91 10.30 18.06 9.09
C GLY A 91 10.32 18.14 7.58
N ASP A 92 11.50 18.19 6.96
CA ASP A 92 11.64 18.17 5.50
C ASP A 92 11.00 16.92 4.89
N GLU A 93 11.01 15.81 5.64
CA GLU A 93 10.25 14.60 5.36
C GLU A 93 9.27 14.28 6.51
N PRO A 94 8.20 13.52 6.24
CA PRO A 94 7.26 13.11 7.28
C PRO A 94 7.94 12.32 8.39
N PHE A 95 7.71 12.71 9.64
CA PHE A 95 8.25 12.01 10.80
C PHE A 95 7.77 10.56 10.87
N PRO A 96 8.57 9.64 11.45
CA PRO A 96 8.11 8.31 11.83
C PRO A 96 6.82 8.38 12.66
N VAL A 97 5.91 7.42 12.47
CA VAL A 97 4.58 7.43 13.12
C VAL A 97 4.69 7.48 14.65
N ASP A 98 5.68 6.80 15.21
CA ASP A 98 5.98 6.77 16.65
C ASP A 98 6.61 8.08 17.19
N HIS A 99 7.04 8.98 16.28
CA HIS A 99 7.56 10.30 16.64
C HIS A 99 6.64 11.45 16.18
N LEU A 100 5.48 11.13 15.61
CA LEU A 100 4.51 12.12 15.13
C LEU A 100 3.57 12.53 16.27
N PHE A 101 3.56 13.83 16.61
CA PHE A 101 2.63 14.39 17.59
C PHE A 101 1.24 14.66 16.98
N PRO A 102 0.21 14.76 17.82
CA PRO A 102 -1.08 15.27 17.38
C PRO A 102 -0.97 16.70 16.82
N PRO A 103 -1.81 17.11 15.85
CA PRO A 103 -1.75 18.42 15.21
C PRO A 103 -1.71 19.60 16.19
N MET A 104 -2.42 19.51 17.32
CA MET A 104 -2.46 20.57 18.34
C MET A 104 -1.09 20.86 18.95
N ALA A 105 -0.20 19.88 19.08
CA ALA A 105 1.13 20.09 19.62
C ALA A 105 2.02 20.92 18.68
N TYR A 106 1.93 20.66 17.38
CA TYR A 106 2.63 21.47 16.38
C TYR A 106 2.03 22.89 16.26
N ARG A 107 0.71 23.05 16.35
CA ARG A 107 0.07 24.38 16.36
C ARG A 107 0.53 25.21 17.55
N ALA A 108 0.57 24.63 18.75
CA ALA A 108 1.10 25.32 19.95
C ALA A 108 2.59 25.69 19.78
N ASP A 109 3.38 24.84 19.12
CA ASP A 109 4.77 25.12 18.82
C ASP A 109 4.93 26.31 17.84
N LEU A 110 4.09 26.35 16.82
CA LEU A 110 4.06 27.43 15.81
C LEU A 110 3.56 28.77 16.37
N GLU A 111 2.74 28.76 17.43
CA GLU A 111 2.36 29.98 18.14
C GLU A 111 3.57 30.64 18.84
N VAL A 112 4.49 29.84 19.37
CA VAL A 112 5.70 30.30 20.04
C VAL A 112 6.84 30.54 19.05
N TYR A 113 6.98 29.67 18.05
CA TYR A 113 8.02 29.71 17.02
C TYR A 113 7.38 29.73 15.64
N PRO A 114 6.85 30.89 15.19
CA PRO A 114 6.23 31.02 13.89
C PRO A 114 7.23 30.75 12.77
N ARG A 115 6.76 30.05 11.73
CA ARG A 115 7.54 29.73 10.52
C ARG A 115 6.92 30.39 9.31
N ALA A 116 7.76 30.89 8.40
CA ALA A 116 7.30 31.50 7.16
C ALA A 116 6.58 30.48 6.25
N ARG A 117 7.05 29.24 6.24
CA ARG A 117 6.50 28.14 5.44
C ARG A 117 6.69 26.81 6.17
N LEU A 118 5.71 25.95 6.07
CA LEU A 118 5.79 24.59 6.58
C LEU A 118 6.10 23.62 5.45
N PRO A 119 6.79 22.49 5.71
CA PRO A 119 6.81 21.37 4.78
C PRO A 119 5.39 20.99 4.36
N CYS A 120 5.18 20.71 3.07
CA CYS A 120 3.84 20.48 2.50
C CYS A 120 3.03 19.43 3.28
N TRP A 121 3.65 18.32 3.64
CA TRP A 121 3.00 17.25 4.40
C TRP A 121 2.54 17.71 5.80
N LEU A 122 3.33 18.55 6.47
CA LEU A 122 2.98 19.07 7.80
C LEU A 122 1.89 20.14 7.71
N ALA A 123 1.98 21.01 6.71
CA ALA A 123 0.93 21.98 6.42
C ALA A 123 -0.41 21.28 6.13
N ALA A 124 -0.40 20.20 5.33
CA ALA A 124 -1.54 19.34 5.12
C ALA A 124 -2.01 18.68 6.42
N TYR A 125 -1.12 18.06 7.18
CA TYR A 125 -1.44 17.39 8.45
C TYR A 125 -2.14 18.32 9.46
N LEU A 126 -1.77 19.60 9.44
CA LEU A 126 -2.39 20.60 10.30
C LEU A 126 -3.70 21.16 9.75
N ASN A 127 -3.85 21.30 8.43
CA ASN A 127 -4.89 22.15 7.83
C ASN A 127 -5.67 21.46 6.71
N HIS A 128 -5.65 20.12 6.59
CA HIS A 128 -6.40 19.46 5.51
C HIS A 128 -7.93 19.56 5.70
N ASP A 129 -8.39 19.57 6.97
CA ASP A 129 -9.80 19.74 7.36
C ASP A 129 -10.78 18.92 6.48
N ASP A 130 -10.37 17.70 6.10
CA ASP A 130 -11.09 16.79 5.23
C ASP A 130 -11.50 17.35 3.85
N ARG A 131 -10.88 18.47 3.42
CA ARG A 131 -11.23 19.21 2.19
C ARG A 131 -11.11 18.39 0.91
N GLN A 132 -10.29 17.34 0.91
CA GLN A 132 -10.15 16.41 -0.22
C GLN A 132 -11.12 15.22 -0.15
N LEU A 133 -11.78 15.00 0.99
CA LEU A 133 -12.79 13.96 1.11
C LEU A 133 -14.08 14.38 0.39
N ARG A 134 -14.66 13.42 -0.32
CA ARG A 134 -15.84 13.64 -1.13
C ARG A 134 -16.84 12.53 -0.92
N SER A 135 -18.03 12.88 -0.44
CA SER A 135 -19.12 11.92 -0.31
C SER A 135 -19.67 11.52 -1.68
N ALA A 136 -20.26 10.33 -1.77
CA ALA A 136 -20.91 9.88 -3.00
C ALA A 136 -22.02 10.85 -3.45
N ALA A 137 -22.73 11.49 -2.52
CA ALA A 137 -23.74 12.50 -2.83
C ALA A 137 -23.10 13.75 -3.46
N THR A 138 -22.01 14.25 -2.89
CA THR A 138 -21.25 15.38 -3.43
C THR A 138 -20.70 15.05 -4.82
N ALA A 139 -20.14 13.83 -5.01
CA ALA A 139 -19.66 13.36 -6.30
C ALA A 139 -20.76 13.34 -7.36
N ALA A 140 -21.95 12.85 -6.99
CA ALA A 140 -23.11 12.80 -7.90
C ALA A 140 -23.64 14.19 -8.26
N VAL A 141 -23.61 15.14 -7.33
CA VAL A 141 -23.99 16.55 -7.60
C VAL A 141 -22.99 17.19 -8.56
N GLN A 142 -21.70 17.06 -8.29
CA GLN A 142 -20.64 17.61 -9.13
C GLN A 142 -20.67 17.02 -10.54
N ALA A 143 -20.75 15.71 -10.69
CA ALA A 143 -20.83 15.05 -11.99
C ALA A 143 -22.04 15.51 -12.83
N ARG A 144 -23.15 15.91 -12.18
CA ARG A 144 -24.29 16.51 -12.88
C ARG A 144 -24.03 17.95 -13.29
N ALA A 145 -23.35 18.72 -12.44
CA ALA A 145 -22.98 20.10 -12.76
C ALA A 145 -21.96 20.14 -13.92
N ASP A 146 -21.02 19.21 -13.91
CA ASP A 146 -19.95 19.12 -14.90
C ASP A 146 -20.34 18.35 -16.18
N ARG A 147 -21.61 17.92 -16.29
CA ARG A 147 -22.09 17.09 -17.43
C ARG A 147 -21.83 17.69 -18.82
N ALA A 148 -21.71 19.00 -18.91
CA ALA A 148 -21.40 19.72 -20.13
C ALA A 148 -19.89 19.98 -20.31
N ALA A 149 -19.07 19.70 -19.32
CA ALA A 149 -17.62 19.80 -19.40
C ALA A 149 -17.07 18.52 -20.02
N GLU A 150 -16.33 18.65 -21.11
CA GLU A 150 -15.58 17.52 -21.67
C GLU A 150 -14.35 17.29 -20.79
N PRO A 151 -14.16 16.08 -20.22
CA PRO A 151 -12.96 15.78 -19.44
C PRO A 151 -11.72 15.80 -20.33
N THR A 152 -10.60 16.23 -19.77
CA THR A 152 -9.32 16.25 -20.49
C THR A 152 -8.75 14.85 -20.60
N THR A 153 -8.33 14.44 -21.79
CA THR A 153 -7.60 13.17 -21.98
C THR A 153 -6.18 13.28 -21.48
N VAL A 154 -5.66 12.19 -20.93
CA VAL A 154 -4.28 12.09 -20.44
C VAL A 154 -3.41 11.43 -21.48
N ASP A 155 -2.35 12.12 -21.88
CA ASP A 155 -1.30 11.54 -22.68
C ASP A 155 -0.18 10.95 -21.81
N GLY A 156 0.52 9.94 -22.34
CA GLY A 156 1.71 9.37 -21.71
C GLY A 156 1.46 8.20 -20.74
N LEU A 157 0.23 7.97 -20.24
CA LEU A 157 -0.10 6.75 -19.51
C LEU A 157 -0.31 5.57 -20.48
N PRO A 158 0.22 4.38 -20.19
CA PRO A 158 -0.09 3.19 -20.98
C PRO A 158 -1.59 2.86 -20.93
N PRO A 159 -2.15 2.20 -21.95
CA PRO A 159 -3.47 1.59 -21.85
C PRO A 159 -3.60 0.72 -20.60
N LEU A 160 -4.78 0.72 -19.97
CA LEU A 160 -5.02 0.03 -18.70
C LEU A 160 -4.52 -1.43 -18.66
N PRO A 161 -4.77 -2.29 -19.68
CA PRO A 161 -4.30 -3.67 -19.63
C PRO A 161 -2.76 -3.78 -19.53
N LEU A 162 -2.03 -2.95 -20.28
CA LEU A 162 -0.57 -2.93 -20.22
C LEU A 162 -0.04 -2.38 -18.89
N LEU A 163 -0.69 -1.34 -18.37
CA LEU A 163 -0.33 -0.76 -17.08
C LEU A 163 -0.51 -1.79 -15.94
N VAL A 164 -1.62 -2.52 -15.95
CA VAL A 164 -1.93 -3.59 -14.98
C VAL A 164 -0.90 -4.73 -15.07
N ALA A 165 -0.61 -5.21 -16.27
CA ALA A 165 0.36 -6.29 -16.48
C ALA A 165 1.76 -5.92 -15.97
N ARG A 166 2.25 -4.73 -16.34
CA ARG A 166 3.55 -4.20 -15.89
C ARG A 166 3.59 -3.98 -14.37
N TRP A 167 2.52 -3.47 -13.80
CA TRP A 167 2.41 -3.32 -12.34
C TRP A 167 2.47 -4.67 -11.65
N GLY A 168 1.77 -5.68 -12.17
CA GLY A 168 1.80 -7.05 -11.67
C GLY A 168 3.20 -7.65 -11.70
N VAL A 169 3.96 -7.45 -12.78
CA VAL A 169 5.36 -7.89 -12.89
C VAL A 169 6.22 -7.25 -11.81
N LEU A 170 6.19 -5.91 -11.70
CA LEU A 170 6.98 -5.20 -10.69
C LEU A 170 6.58 -5.60 -9.27
N ALA A 171 5.29 -5.80 -9.00
CA ALA A 171 4.79 -6.25 -7.71
C ALA A 171 5.26 -7.67 -7.38
N GLY A 172 5.19 -8.59 -8.33
CA GLY A 172 5.66 -9.95 -8.17
C GLY A 172 7.16 -10.02 -7.87
N VAL A 173 7.98 -9.32 -8.66
CA VAL A 173 9.44 -9.30 -8.44
C VAL A 173 9.80 -8.61 -7.13
N ALA A 174 9.15 -7.49 -6.79
CA ALA A 174 9.37 -6.79 -5.52
C ALA A 174 9.06 -7.67 -4.29
N VAL A 175 8.06 -8.55 -4.39
CA VAL A 175 7.77 -9.56 -3.35
C VAL A 175 8.82 -10.65 -3.34
N ALA A 176 9.19 -11.17 -4.51
CA ALA A 176 10.19 -12.25 -4.60
C ALA A 176 11.52 -11.85 -3.96
N VAL A 177 11.99 -10.62 -4.17
CA VAL A 177 13.24 -10.11 -3.59
C VAL A 177 13.07 -9.55 -2.17
N GLY A 178 11.84 -9.51 -1.63
CA GLY A 178 11.58 -9.12 -0.24
C GLY A 178 11.70 -7.63 0.03
N THR A 179 11.39 -6.74 -0.93
CA THR A 179 11.44 -5.29 -0.71
C THR A 179 10.45 -4.84 0.35
N THR A 180 10.84 -3.89 1.20
CA THR A 180 9.94 -3.26 2.19
C THR A 180 8.96 -2.31 1.52
N TRP A 181 9.45 -1.53 0.56
CA TRP A 181 8.69 -0.55 -0.22
C TRP A 181 8.56 -1.02 -1.67
N GLY A 182 7.69 -0.38 -2.42
CA GLY A 182 7.51 -0.66 -3.84
C GLY A 182 6.11 -1.15 -4.19
N PRO A 183 5.91 -1.62 -5.43
CA PRO A 183 4.62 -2.04 -5.89
C PRO A 183 4.15 -3.33 -5.23
N ARG A 184 2.83 -3.42 -5.02
CA ARG A 184 2.11 -4.61 -4.58
C ARG A 184 0.84 -4.71 -5.40
N PHE A 185 0.35 -5.92 -5.57
CA PHE A 185 -0.92 -6.17 -6.23
C PHE A 185 -1.85 -6.94 -5.28
N LEU A 186 -3.02 -6.37 -5.02
CA LEU A 186 -4.10 -6.95 -4.22
C LEU A 186 -5.27 -7.27 -5.15
N PRO A 187 -6.28 -8.02 -4.73
CA PRO A 187 -7.46 -8.22 -5.57
C PRO A 187 -8.02 -6.88 -6.06
N SER A 188 -7.99 -6.67 -7.38
CA SER A 188 -8.45 -5.45 -8.08
C SER A 188 -7.72 -4.15 -7.69
N VAL A 189 -6.59 -4.20 -6.99
CA VAL A 189 -5.87 -2.98 -6.55
C VAL A 189 -4.37 -3.13 -6.68
N GLY A 190 -3.75 -2.35 -7.55
CA GLY A 190 -2.32 -2.08 -7.53
C GLY A 190 -2.01 -0.99 -6.48
N ARG A 191 -1.01 -1.21 -5.64
CA ARG A 191 -0.47 -0.20 -4.70
C ARG A 191 1.00 0.01 -4.94
N PHE A 192 1.42 1.26 -4.81
CA PHE A 192 2.81 1.65 -4.86
C PHE A 192 3.08 2.68 -3.76
N ASP A 193 4.08 2.40 -2.94
CA ASP A 193 4.56 3.30 -1.90
C ASP A 193 6.08 3.29 -1.90
N THR A 194 6.71 4.47 -1.77
CA THR A 194 8.15 4.64 -1.65
C THR A 194 8.54 5.01 -0.21
N SER A 195 9.83 4.86 0.12
CA SER A 195 10.40 5.34 1.39
C SER A 195 10.22 6.85 1.55
N GLU A 196 10.23 7.60 0.45
CA GLU A 196 10.05 9.06 0.39
C GLU A 196 8.58 9.50 0.46
N ARG A 197 7.65 8.58 0.78
CA ARG A 197 6.22 8.85 0.93
C ARG A 197 5.47 9.23 -0.35
N HIS A 198 6.07 9.09 -1.52
CA HIS A 198 5.35 9.09 -2.78
C HIS A 198 4.55 7.81 -2.93
N GLY A 199 3.50 7.84 -3.72
CA GLY A 199 2.84 6.60 -4.07
C GLY A 199 1.45 6.79 -4.66
N SER A 200 0.89 5.66 -5.10
CA SER A 200 -0.37 5.61 -5.83
C SER A 200 -1.14 4.33 -5.57
N SER A 201 -2.39 4.37 -5.98
CA SER A 201 -3.29 3.21 -6.02
C SER A 201 -3.95 3.15 -7.39
N LEU A 202 -3.94 1.97 -7.99
CA LEU A 202 -4.65 1.66 -9.22
C LEU A 202 -5.82 0.73 -8.87
N TYR A 203 -7.03 1.24 -8.85
CA TYR A 203 -8.24 0.45 -8.65
C TYR A 203 -8.82 0.01 -9.98
N GLN A 204 -8.99 -1.29 -10.16
CA GLN A 204 -9.73 -1.87 -11.26
C GLN A 204 -11.19 -2.05 -10.84
N LEU A 205 -12.12 -1.57 -11.65
CA LEU A 205 -13.55 -1.61 -11.41
C LEU A 205 -14.21 -2.46 -12.50
N ALA A 206 -15.50 -2.78 -12.30
CA ALA A 206 -16.29 -3.44 -13.33
C ALA A 206 -16.40 -2.59 -14.60
N ASP A 207 -16.75 -3.22 -15.72
CA ASP A 207 -17.02 -2.59 -17.00
C ASP A 207 -15.80 -1.87 -17.61
N ASP A 208 -14.61 -2.48 -17.52
CA ASP A 208 -13.33 -1.94 -18.04
C ASP A 208 -13.04 -0.50 -17.55
N ARG A 209 -13.34 -0.23 -16.28
CA ARG A 209 -13.07 1.05 -15.62
C ARG A 209 -11.94 0.93 -14.62
N ALA A 210 -11.20 2.03 -14.44
CA ALA A 210 -10.16 2.10 -13.40
C ALA A 210 -9.98 3.52 -12.88
N VAL A 211 -9.44 3.63 -11.67
CA VAL A 211 -8.97 4.88 -11.09
C VAL A 211 -7.53 4.71 -10.66
N LEU A 212 -6.67 5.57 -11.18
CA LEU A 212 -5.28 5.72 -10.77
C LEU A 212 -5.14 7.04 -10.03
N SER A 213 -4.92 6.99 -8.74
CA SER A 213 -4.80 8.18 -7.91
C SER A 213 -3.63 8.06 -6.95
N GLY A 214 -3.11 9.20 -6.49
CA GLY A 214 -1.95 9.17 -5.61
C GLY A 214 -1.46 10.54 -5.18
N GLY A 215 -0.28 10.53 -4.56
CA GLY A 215 0.35 11.72 -4.05
C GLY A 215 1.87 11.74 -4.20
N VAL A 216 2.32 12.88 -4.67
CA VAL A 216 3.70 13.34 -4.49
C VAL A 216 3.69 14.14 -3.19
N TRP A 217 4.47 13.71 -2.18
CA TRP A 217 4.35 14.23 -0.81
C TRP A 217 4.59 15.74 -0.69
N ASN A 218 5.39 16.32 -1.59
CA ASN A 218 5.72 17.74 -1.68
C ASN A 218 5.15 18.39 -2.94
N ALA A 219 3.98 17.93 -3.43
CA ALA A 219 3.37 18.46 -4.65
C ALA A 219 3.17 19.97 -4.60
N PRO A 220 3.66 20.76 -5.58
CA PRO A 220 3.62 22.21 -5.54
C PRO A 220 2.21 22.79 -5.38
N ALA A 221 1.20 22.18 -6.01
CA ALA A 221 -0.18 22.64 -5.90
C ALA A 221 -0.75 22.47 -4.48
N LEU A 222 -0.38 21.38 -3.77
CA LEU A 222 -0.76 21.17 -2.38
C LEU A 222 -0.02 22.13 -1.45
N ASP A 223 1.27 22.33 -1.70
CA ASP A 223 2.09 23.24 -0.93
C ASP A 223 1.53 24.68 -0.98
N THR A 224 1.18 25.18 -2.18
CA THR A 224 0.53 26.48 -2.36
C THR A 224 -0.84 26.52 -1.68
N ALA A 225 -1.63 25.44 -1.78
CA ALA A 225 -2.96 25.40 -1.18
C ALA A 225 -2.93 25.43 0.35
N TYR A 226 -1.95 24.81 1.00
CA TYR A 226 -1.85 24.72 2.45
C TYR A 226 -1.03 25.85 3.10
N ASN A 227 -0.01 26.37 2.41
CA ASN A 227 0.84 27.44 2.93
C ASN A 227 0.36 28.85 2.52
N GLU A 228 -0.31 28.99 1.37
CA GLU A 228 -0.69 30.29 0.79
C GLU A 228 -2.22 30.48 0.70
N ASN A 229 -3.01 29.53 1.24
CA ASN A 229 -4.48 29.54 1.16
C ASN A 229 -5.04 29.56 -0.29
N ALA A 230 -4.29 29.08 -1.27
CA ALA A 230 -4.80 28.89 -2.61
C ALA A 230 -5.89 27.79 -2.65
N PRO A 231 -6.79 27.81 -3.64
CA PRO A 231 -7.72 26.70 -3.84
C PRO A 231 -6.97 25.38 -4.07
N LEU A 232 -7.50 24.28 -3.51
CA LEU A 232 -7.04 22.94 -3.87
C LEU A 232 -7.37 22.65 -5.34
N PRO A 233 -6.51 21.91 -6.08
CA PRO A 233 -6.80 21.52 -7.45
C PRO A 233 -8.08 20.69 -7.52
N GLN A 234 -8.90 20.95 -8.54
CA GLN A 234 -10.16 20.25 -8.78
C GLN A 234 -9.87 18.92 -9.52
N LEU A 235 -9.25 17.96 -8.82
CA LEU A 235 -8.79 16.68 -9.39
C LEU A 235 -9.92 15.86 -10.05
N TYR A 236 -11.17 16.14 -9.62
CA TYR A 236 -12.37 15.44 -10.10
C TYR A 236 -13.22 16.29 -11.07
N ALA A 237 -12.70 17.39 -11.59
CA ALA A 237 -13.44 18.20 -12.56
C ALA A 237 -13.76 17.37 -13.81
N GLY A 238 -15.03 17.33 -14.22
CA GLY A 238 -15.52 16.51 -15.32
C GLY A 238 -15.61 15.01 -15.07
N ALA A 239 -15.19 14.54 -13.88
CA ALA A 239 -15.20 13.11 -13.56
C ALA A 239 -16.61 12.57 -13.34
N PRO A 240 -16.90 11.32 -13.82
CA PRO A 240 -18.10 10.59 -13.43
C PRO A 240 -18.20 10.39 -11.92
N ALA A 241 -19.40 10.25 -11.39
CA ALA A 241 -19.64 10.11 -9.94
C ALA A 241 -18.93 8.89 -9.32
N TRP A 242 -18.66 7.83 -10.10
CA TRP A 242 -18.01 6.62 -9.62
C TRP A 242 -16.51 6.79 -9.37
N VAL A 243 -15.85 7.81 -9.94
CA VAL A 243 -14.41 8.07 -9.76
C VAL A 243 -14.08 8.49 -8.34
N ALA A 244 -14.94 9.27 -7.71
CA ALA A 244 -14.67 9.90 -6.42
C ALA A 244 -15.36 9.16 -5.29
N THR A 245 -14.78 8.07 -4.82
CA THR A 245 -15.23 7.40 -3.60
C THR A 245 -14.16 7.52 -2.51
N PRO A 246 -14.52 7.68 -1.23
CA PRO A 246 -13.56 7.79 -0.12
C PRO A 246 -12.64 6.58 0.04
N THR A 247 -13.01 5.43 -0.57
CA THR A 247 -12.25 4.18 -0.51
C THR A 247 -11.12 4.13 -1.52
N LEU A 248 -11.14 4.97 -2.57
CA LEU A 248 -10.17 4.89 -3.67
C LEU A 248 -8.80 5.47 -3.34
N ASP A 249 -8.69 6.37 -2.36
CA ASP A 249 -7.38 6.86 -1.94
C ASP A 249 -7.34 7.30 -0.47
N ARG A 250 -6.45 6.66 0.30
CA ARG A 250 -6.19 7.05 1.70
C ARG A 250 -5.49 8.41 1.80
N ARG A 251 -4.82 8.88 0.73
CA ARG A 251 -4.14 10.17 0.72
C ARG A 251 -5.12 11.33 0.74
N ALA A 252 -6.33 11.17 0.21
CA ALA A 252 -7.41 12.16 0.34
C ALA A 252 -7.78 12.42 1.80
N ALA A 253 -7.79 11.38 2.64
CA ALA A 253 -8.05 11.51 4.09
C ALA A 253 -6.93 12.24 4.84
N ALA A 254 -5.72 12.24 4.30
CA ALA A 254 -4.57 12.96 4.86
C ALA A 254 -4.35 14.33 4.18
N GLY A 255 -5.19 14.73 3.22
CA GLY A 255 -5.03 15.95 2.46
C GLY A 255 -3.87 15.93 1.46
N LEU A 256 -3.34 14.74 1.13
CA LEU A 256 -2.12 14.58 0.31
C LEU A 256 -2.40 13.93 -1.06
N LEU A 257 -3.65 13.95 -1.52
CA LEU A 257 -3.98 13.55 -2.89
C LEU A 257 -3.56 14.66 -3.85
N SER A 258 -2.62 14.38 -4.76
CA SER A 258 -2.10 15.37 -5.71
C SER A 258 -2.42 15.08 -7.18
N PHE A 259 -2.95 13.89 -7.48
CA PHE A 259 -3.43 13.53 -8.82
C PHE A 259 -4.50 12.44 -8.76
N CYS A 260 -5.39 12.46 -9.77
CA CYS A 260 -6.40 11.45 -10.02
C CYS A 260 -6.64 11.35 -11.52
N TYR A 261 -6.44 10.16 -12.07
CA TYR A 261 -6.76 9.81 -13.45
C TYR A 261 -7.80 8.70 -13.43
N TRP A 262 -8.69 8.68 -14.43
CA TRP A 262 -9.65 7.58 -14.57
C TRP A 262 -9.65 7.05 -15.98
N TRP A 263 -9.89 5.75 -16.09
CA TRP A 263 -9.97 5.02 -17.34
C TRP A 263 -11.42 4.67 -17.62
N GLU A 264 -11.89 5.01 -18.81
CA GLU A 264 -13.20 4.68 -19.33
C GLU A 264 -13.14 4.70 -20.87
N ASP A 265 -13.87 3.81 -21.54
CA ASP A 265 -13.96 3.74 -22.98
C ASP A 265 -12.58 3.70 -23.71
N GLY A 266 -11.63 2.97 -23.13
CA GLY A 266 -10.31 2.76 -23.74
C GLY A 266 -9.36 3.96 -23.64
N ARG A 267 -9.61 4.94 -22.74
CA ARG A 267 -8.82 6.16 -22.58
C ARG A 267 -8.67 6.57 -21.12
N TRP A 268 -7.55 7.24 -20.84
CA TRP A 268 -7.36 7.94 -19.57
C TRP A 268 -7.88 9.38 -19.64
N TYR A 269 -8.47 9.82 -18.56
CA TYR A 269 -9.00 11.17 -18.37
C TYR A 269 -8.49 11.77 -17.07
N GLN A 270 -8.52 13.09 -16.96
CA GLN A 270 -8.16 13.86 -15.75
C GLN A 270 -9.01 15.13 -15.62
N GLY A 271 -9.11 15.61 -14.36
CA GLY A 271 -9.47 16.99 -14.05
C GLY A 271 -8.22 17.89 -14.01
N GLU A 272 -8.06 18.65 -12.92
CA GLU A 272 -6.87 19.49 -12.70
C GLU A 272 -5.67 18.70 -12.13
N SER A 273 -5.48 17.47 -12.59
CA SER A 273 -4.29 16.70 -12.24
C SER A 273 -3.08 17.17 -13.06
N PRO A 274 -1.85 17.05 -12.53
CA PRO A 274 -0.63 17.27 -13.30
C PRO A 274 -0.56 16.32 -14.50
N ALA A 275 0.32 16.62 -15.47
CA ALA A 275 0.65 15.68 -16.53
C ALA A 275 1.30 14.40 -15.96
N ALA A 276 1.13 13.28 -16.64
CA ALA A 276 1.52 11.97 -16.12
C ALA A 276 3.02 11.85 -15.78
N ASP A 277 3.89 12.51 -16.53
CA ASP A 277 5.33 12.56 -16.29
C ASP A 277 5.71 13.31 -15.00
N ALA A 278 4.93 14.33 -14.63
CA ALA A 278 5.15 15.10 -13.40
C ALA A 278 4.87 14.31 -12.12
N VAL A 279 4.15 13.19 -12.21
CA VAL A 279 3.84 12.30 -11.09
C VAL A 279 4.58 10.97 -11.14
N ALA A 280 5.58 10.86 -12.01
CA ALA A 280 6.33 9.62 -12.26
C ALA A 280 6.95 9.04 -10.97
N VAL A 281 7.42 9.87 -10.05
CA VAL A 281 7.98 9.44 -8.75
C VAL A 281 6.96 8.72 -7.86
N ALA A 282 5.67 8.93 -8.09
CA ALA A 282 4.59 8.29 -7.37
C ALA A 282 3.98 7.07 -8.08
N LEU A 283 4.57 6.65 -9.19
CA LEU A 283 4.17 5.47 -9.98
C LEU A 283 5.35 4.51 -10.09
N PRO A 284 5.12 3.19 -10.11
CA PRO A 284 6.17 2.26 -10.46
C PRO A 284 6.55 2.44 -11.95
N ASP A 285 7.70 1.92 -12.37
CA ASP A 285 8.21 2.06 -13.74
C ASP A 285 7.37 1.28 -14.78
N VAL A 286 6.12 1.69 -14.97
CA VAL A 286 5.12 1.03 -15.86
C VAL A 286 5.01 1.69 -17.24
N TRP A 287 5.79 2.74 -17.52
CA TRP A 287 5.67 3.62 -18.70
C TRP A 287 5.85 2.90 -20.03
N SER A 288 6.77 1.96 -20.10
CA SER A 288 7.01 1.13 -21.28
C SER A 288 7.52 -0.25 -20.88
N ALA A 289 7.37 -1.24 -21.74
CA ALA A 289 7.92 -2.57 -21.52
C ALA A 289 9.43 -2.51 -21.20
N ALA A 290 10.19 -1.66 -21.91
CA ALA A 290 11.61 -1.50 -21.70
C ALA A 290 11.95 -0.84 -20.35
N ALA A 291 11.17 0.13 -19.88
CA ALA A 291 11.35 0.73 -18.55
C ALA A 291 11.05 -0.29 -17.45
N THR A 292 9.93 -1.01 -17.57
CA THR A 292 9.55 -2.07 -16.63
C THR A 292 10.61 -3.18 -16.57
N ALA A 293 11.11 -3.65 -17.72
CA ALA A 293 12.15 -4.68 -17.76
C ALA A 293 13.46 -4.22 -17.10
N ARG A 294 13.87 -2.96 -17.31
CA ARG A 294 15.03 -2.40 -16.61
C ARG A 294 14.82 -2.35 -15.10
N ALA A 295 13.66 -1.89 -14.64
CA ALA A 295 13.34 -1.83 -13.21
C ALA A 295 13.33 -3.22 -12.58
N VAL A 296 12.77 -4.22 -13.25
CA VAL A 296 12.81 -5.63 -12.84
C VAL A 296 14.24 -6.12 -12.67
N ALA A 297 15.10 -5.90 -13.66
CA ALA A 297 16.47 -6.36 -13.61
C ALA A 297 17.26 -5.70 -12.47
N VAL A 298 17.06 -4.39 -12.24
CA VAL A 298 17.70 -3.63 -11.16
C VAL A 298 17.18 -4.04 -9.77
N LEU A 299 15.91 -4.42 -9.64
CA LEU A 299 15.37 -4.93 -8.38
C LEU A 299 16.05 -6.24 -7.95
N ILE A 300 16.50 -7.06 -8.89
CA ILE A 300 17.16 -8.35 -8.62
C ILE A 300 18.65 -8.15 -8.39
N ASP A 301 19.30 -7.33 -9.21
CA ASP A 301 20.75 -7.07 -9.16
C ASP A 301 21.00 -5.60 -9.53
N GLU A 302 21.71 -4.85 -8.69
CA GLU A 302 22.05 -3.45 -8.94
C GLU A 302 22.85 -3.26 -10.26
N HIS A 303 23.61 -4.29 -10.67
CA HIS A 303 24.41 -4.31 -11.90
C HIS A 303 23.99 -5.49 -12.80
N PRO A 304 22.78 -5.47 -13.38
CA PRO A 304 22.21 -6.63 -14.03
C PRO A 304 23.03 -7.06 -15.26
N SER A 305 23.27 -8.36 -15.37
CA SER A 305 23.89 -9.01 -16.52
C SER A 305 22.98 -8.97 -17.75
N GLU A 306 23.54 -9.17 -18.94
CA GLU A 306 22.75 -9.21 -20.18
C GLU A 306 21.71 -10.37 -20.19
N PRO A 307 22.03 -11.59 -19.72
CA PRO A 307 21.03 -12.64 -19.57
C PRO A 307 19.86 -12.24 -18.65
N LEU A 308 20.13 -11.58 -17.52
CA LEU A 308 19.09 -11.11 -16.59
C LEU A 308 18.19 -10.06 -17.24
N ARG A 309 18.76 -9.12 -17.99
CA ARG A 309 17.98 -8.12 -18.75
C ARG A 309 17.07 -8.78 -19.79
N THR A 310 17.57 -9.80 -20.48
CA THR A 310 16.79 -10.55 -21.47
C THR A 310 15.66 -11.33 -20.80
N ALA A 311 15.92 -12.01 -19.68
CA ALA A 311 14.89 -12.72 -18.93
C ALA A 311 13.81 -11.76 -18.39
N ALA A 312 14.22 -10.59 -17.89
CA ALA A 312 13.29 -9.54 -17.44
C ALA A 312 12.39 -9.04 -18.60
N ALA A 313 12.97 -8.81 -19.78
CA ALA A 313 12.20 -8.42 -20.95
C ALA A 313 11.22 -9.51 -21.40
N THR A 314 11.64 -10.77 -21.34
CA THR A 314 10.77 -11.93 -21.62
C THR A 314 9.60 -12.01 -20.65
N LEU A 315 9.84 -11.85 -19.34
CA LEU A 315 8.78 -11.84 -18.35
C LEU A 315 7.76 -10.71 -18.61
N VAL A 316 8.23 -9.49 -18.91
CA VAL A 316 7.34 -8.35 -19.21
C VAL A 316 6.50 -8.63 -20.44
N ALA A 317 7.10 -9.13 -21.53
CA ALA A 317 6.38 -9.48 -22.74
C ALA A 317 5.34 -10.59 -22.50
N ALA A 318 5.68 -11.60 -21.73
CA ALA A 318 4.76 -12.67 -21.34
C ALA A 318 3.59 -12.12 -20.50
N ALA A 319 3.85 -11.19 -19.57
CA ALA A 319 2.81 -10.57 -18.78
C ALA A 319 1.85 -9.69 -19.58
N GLU A 320 2.37 -8.89 -20.52
CA GLU A 320 1.56 -8.09 -21.45
C GLU A 320 0.68 -8.97 -22.35
N ALA A 321 1.14 -10.19 -22.66
CA ALA A 321 0.38 -11.17 -23.40
C ALA A 321 -0.55 -12.03 -22.53
N GLY A 322 -0.48 -11.92 -21.20
CA GLY A 322 -1.26 -12.75 -20.26
C GLY A 322 -0.84 -14.21 -20.23
N ILE A 323 0.42 -14.53 -20.52
CA ILE A 323 0.92 -15.91 -20.68
C ILE A 323 2.07 -16.27 -19.71
N VAL A 324 2.22 -15.56 -18.62
CA VAL A 324 3.24 -15.89 -17.61
C VAL A 324 2.94 -17.24 -16.98
N THR A 325 3.99 -18.06 -16.85
CA THR A 325 3.98 -19.34 -16.16
C THR A 325 4.97 -19.33 -15.00
N ARG A 326 4.90 -20.32 -14.10
CA ARG A 326 5.94 -20.53 -13.09
C ARG A 326 7.33 -20.68 -13.71
N GLY A 327 7.41 -21.37 -14.86
CA GLY A 327 8.66 -21.54 -15.61
C GLY A 327 9.28 -20.20 -16.03
N THR A 328 8.48 -19.26 -16.52
CA THR A 328 8.96 -17.92 -16.88
C THR A 328 9.56 -17.16 -15.68
N LEU A 329 8.99 -17.34 -14.48
CA LEU A 329 9.55 -16.76 -13.24
C LEU A 329 10.85 -17.45 -12.81
N VAL A 330 10.92 -18.79 -12.91
CA VAL A 330 12.12 -19.56 -12.59
C VAL A 330 13.28 -19.22 -13.53
N GLU A 331 13.02 -18.97 -14.81
CA GLU A 331 14.03 -18.48 -15.76
C GLU A 331 14.64 -17.13 -15.34
N LEU A 332 13.86 -16.26 -14.71
CA LEU A 332 14.30 -14.97 -14.22
C LEU A 332 14.97 -15.05 -12.83
N LEU A 333 14.35 -15.74 -11.89
CA LEU A 333 14.68 -15.73 -10.46
C LEU A 333 15.56 -16.92 -10.02
N GLY A 334 15.62 -17.98 -10.85
CA GLY A 334 16.23 -19.24 -10.48
C GLY A 334 15.33 -20.12 -9.61
N ASP A 335 15.72 -21.38 -9.43
CA ASP A 335 14.98 -22.39 -8.64
C ASP A 335 15.70 -22.73 -7.31
N GLU A 336 16.71 -21.96 -6.92
CA GLU A 336 17.56 -22.24 -5.76
C GLU A 336 16.95 -21.84 -4.40
N GLY A 337 15.71 -21.40 -4.39
CA GLY A 337 15.00 -21.00 -3.16
C GLY A 337 15.48 -19.67 -2.55
N LEU A 338 16.27 -18.88 -3.28
CA LEU A 338 16.72 -17.56 -2.86
C LEU A 338 15.59 -16.51 -2.92
N PHE A 339 14.63 -16.70 -3.82
CA PHE A 339 13.54 -15.78 -4.10
C PHE A 339 12.18 -16.45 -3.90
N ASP A 340 11.19 -15.68 -3.46
CA ASP A 340 9.80 -16.14 -3.31
C ASP A 340 9.08 -16.17 -4.67
N VAL A 341 9.34 -17.22 -5.46
CA VAL A 341 8.73 -17.42 -6.80
C VAL A 341 7.21 -17.57 -6.70
N ASP A 342 6.70 -18.22 -5.64
CA ASP A 342 5.27 -18.47 -5.48
C ASP A 342 4.53 -17.19 -5.09
N GLY A 343 5.14 -16.36 -4.23
CA GLY A 343 4.63 -15.01 -3.96
C GLY A 343 4.62 -14.13 -5.21
N ALA A 344 5.65 -14.20 -6.06
CA ALA A 344 5.68 -13.49 -7.33
C ALA A 344 4.54 -13.93 -8.26
N LEU A 345 4.37 -15.24 -8.42
CA LEU A 345 3.30 -15.80 -9.25
C LEU A 345 1.92 -15.37 -8.75
N PHE A 346 1.70 -15.36 -7.43
CA PHE A 346 0.45 -14.91 -6.85
C PHE A 346 0.08 -13.47 -7.26
N HIS A 347 1.03 -12.55 -7.24
CA HIS A 347 0.79 -11.17 -7.67
C HIS A 347 0.49 -11.07 -9.17
N LEU A 348 1.12 -11.89 -10.01
CA LEU A 348 0.84 -11.96 -11.45
C LEU A 348 -0.53 -12.57 -11.76
N VAL A 349 -0.96 -13.56 -10.98
CA VAL A 349 -2.34 -14.11 -11.04
C VAL A 349 -3.35 -13.03 -10.71
N LEU A 350 -3.14 -12.27 -9.63
CA LEU A 350 -4.03 -11.17 -9.24
C LEU A 350 -4.10 -10.06 -10.30
N ALA A 351 -3.00 -9.84 -11.02
CA ALA A 351 -2.95 -8.89 -12.15
C ALA A 351 -3.53 -9.45 -13.45
N GLY A 352 -3.95 -10.72 -13.50
CA GLY A 352 -4.44 -11.36 -14.72
C GLY A 352 -3.37 -11.57 -15.79
N ALA A 353 -2.09 -11.60 -15.41
CA ALA A 353 -0.94 -11.70 -16.32
C ALA A 353 -0.48 -13.13 -16.61
N THR A 354 -1.14 -14.14 -16.02
CA THR A 354 -0.78 -15.55 -16.16
C THR A 354 -1.68 -16.26 -17.17
N THR A 355 -1.15 -17.29 -17.84
CA THR A 355 -2.03 -18.25 -18.51
C THR A 355 -2.87 -18.96 -17.45
N SER A 356 -4.16 -18.97 -17.62
CA SER A 356 -4.99 -20.02 -17.08
C SER A 356 -4.70 -21.34 -17.83
N GLU A 357 -3.51 -21.89 -17.70
CA GLU A 357 -3.28 -23.33 -17.90
C GLU A 357 -3.84 -24.12 -16.70
N GLY A 358 -4.80 -23.61 -16.06
CA GLY A 358 -5.59 -24.24 -15.03
C GLY A 358 -7.00 -23.78 -15.21
N LEU A 359 -7.86 -24.69 -15.63
CA LEU A 359 -9.31 -24.69 -15.53
C LEU A 359 -9.94 -23.29 -15.50
N ALA A 360 -10.65 -22.94 -16.55
CA ALA A 360 -11.48 -21.74 -16.57
C ALA A 360 -12.29 -21.70 -15.25
N PRO A 361 -12.36 -20.56 -14.54
CA PRO A 361 -13.12 -20.49 -13.28
C PRO A 361 -14.51 -21.04 -13.50
N MET A 362 -14.88 -22.05 -12.72
CA MET A 362 -16.19 -22.68 -12.83
C MET A 362 -17.29 -21.62 -12.69
N PRO A 363 -18.26 -21.55 -13.60
CA PRO A 363 -19.38 -20.64 -13.48
C PRO A 363 -20.17 -20.92 -12.18
N ARG A 364 -20.67 -19.88 -11.52
CA ARG A 364 -21.48 -19.99 -10.28
C ARG A 364 -22.62 -20.98 -10.41
N GLY A 365 -23.33 -20.95 -11.54
CA GLY A 365 -24.45 -21.85 -11.81
C GLY A 365 -24.01 -23.31 -11.84
N GLU A 366 -22.89 -23.60 -12.46
CA GLU A 366 -22.34 -24.95 -12.54
C GLU A 366 -21.91 -25.49 -11.18
N ALA A 367 -21.30 -24.67 -10.32
CA ALA A 367 -20.94 -25.06 -8.96
C ALA A 367 -22.19 -25.42 -8.13
N ILE A 368 -23.26 -24.62 -8.24
CA ILE A 368 -24.53 -24.89 -7.58
C ILE A 368 -25.15 -26.18 -8.13
N ASP A 369 -25.14 -26.39 -9.45
CA ASP A 369 -25.71 -27.58 -10.08
C ASP A 369 -24.93 -28.86 -9.74
N ARG A 370 -23.63 -28.77 -9.50
CA ARG A 370 -22.86 -29.91 -8.97
C ARG A 370 -23.30 -30.31 -7.56
N VAL A 371 -23.48 -29.32 -6.70
CA VAL A 371 -23.97 -29.59 -5.35
C VAL A 371 -25.40 -30.16 -5.38
N ARG A 372 -26.29 -29.67 -6.26
CA ARG A 372 -27.64 -30.22 -6.45
C ARG A 372 -27.58 -31.69 -6.85
N ARG A 373 -26.79 -32.00 -7.88
CA ARG A 373 -26.62 -33.40 -8.30
C ARG A 373 -26.09 -34.29 -7.18
N HIS A 374 -25.10 -33.81 -6.44
CA HIS A 374 -24.56 -34.52 -5.29
C HIS A 374 -25.62 -34.78 -4.19
N LEU A 375 -26.48 -33.80 -3.93
CA LEU A 375 -27.58 -33.95 -2.97
C LEU A 375 -28.62 -34.94 -3.45
N ASP A 376 -28.96 -34.92 -4.74
CA ASP A 376 -29.92 -35.85 -5.37
C ASP A 376 -29.36 -37.27 -5.36
N ASP A 377 -28.07 -37.47 -5.73
CA ASP A 377 -27.40 -38.77 -5.73
C ASP A 377 -27.26 -39.35 -4.32
N ALA A 378 -27.04 -38.50 -3.32
CA ALA A 378 -26.93 -38.90 -1.92
C ALA A 378 -28.31 -39.09 -1.25
N ALA A 379 -29.44 -38.96 -1.98
CA ALA A 379 -30.78 -39.02 -1.49
C ALA A 379 -31.03 -38.17 -0.23
N VAL A 380 -30.45 -36.98 -0.18
CA VAL A 380 -30.63 -36.05 0.94
C VAL A 380 -32.08 -35.53 0.93
N ASP A 381 -32.75 -35.56 2.09
CA ASP A 381 -34.11 -35.07 2.23
C ASP A 381 -34.22 -33.60 1.77
N ALA A 382 -34.94 -33.38 0.67
CA ALA A 382 -35.16 -32.07 0.08
C ALA A 382 -35.89 -31.07 1.01
N THR A 383 -36.62 -31.59 2.02
CA THR A 383 -37.28 -30.75 3.03
C THR A 383 -36.29 -30.22 4.05
N ALA A 384 -35.27 -31.02 4.40
CA ALA A 384 -34.24 -30.64 5.33
C ALA A 384 -33.13 -29.79 4.62
N TYR A 385 -32.95 -29.98 3.29
CA TYR A 385 -31.92 -29.29 2.51
C TYR A 385 -32.46 -28.83 1.13
N PRO A 386 -33.27 -27.74 1.10
CA PRO A 386 -33.88 -27.24 -0.12
C PRO A 386 -32.82 -26.72 -1.13
N SER A 387 -32.51 -27.53 -2.12
CA SER A 387 -31.45 -27.24 -3.12
C SER A 387 -31.75 -26.00 -3.97
N THR A 388 -33.02 -25.54 -4.02
CA THR A 388 -33.40 -24.30 -4.72
C THR A 388 -32.94 -23.02 -4.01
N LEU A 389 -32.62 -23.06 -2.73
CA LEU A 389 -32.19 -21.93 -1.91
C LEU A 389 -30.67 -21.85 -1.77
N LEU A 390 -29.91 -22.72 -2.43
CA LEU A 390 -28.46 -22.73 -2.37
C LEU A 390 -27.87 -21.37 -2.85
N ARG A 391 -26.94 -20.86 -2.07
CA ARG A 391 -26.07 -19.72 -2.43
C ARG A 391 -24.64 -20.17 -2.63
N ALA A 392 -23.90 -19.41 -3.42
CA ALA A 392 -22.50 -19.67 -3.66
C ALA A 392 -21.71 -18.37 -3.59
N ASP A 393 -20.64 -18.40 -2.79
CA ASP A 393 -19.66 -17.32 -2.65
C ASP A 393 -18.35 -17.75 -3.32
N ARG A 394 -17.77 -16.85 -4.12
CA ARG A 394 -16.53 -17.12 -4.84
C ARG A 394 -15.35 -17.18 -3.88
N LEU A 395 -14.50 -18.21 -4.05
CA LEU A 395 -13.18 -18.36 -3.45
C LEU A 395 -12.09 -18.18 -4.52
N SER A 396 -10.84 -18.19 -4.13
CA SER A 396 -9.70 -18.07 -5.06
C SER A 396 -9.69 -19.19 -6.12
N VAL A 397 -9.98 -20.43 -5.72
CA VAL A 397 -9.89 -21.65 -6.55
C VAL A 397 -11.22 -22.41 -6.70
N GLY A 398 -12.34 -21.75 -6.50
CA GLY A 398 -13.64 -22.43 -6.56
C GLY A 398 -14.76 -21.65 -5.87
N TRP A 399 -15.77 -22.38 -5.36
CA TRP A 399 -16.95 -21.83 -4.75
C TRP A 399 -17.27 -22.50 -3.40
N MET A 400 -17.64 -21.71 -2.41
CA MET A 400 -18.32 -22.18 -1.20
C MET A 400 -19.83 -22.14 -1.44
N VAL A 401 -20.50 -23.29 -1.39
CA VAL A 401 -21.94 -23.44 -1.65
C VAL A 401 -22.66 -23.88 -0.37
N TYR A 402 -23.68 -23.13 0.03
CA TYR A 402 -24.35 -23.31 1.30
C TYR A 402 -25.84 -22.88 1.25
N LEU A 403 -26.61 -23.29 2.25
CA LEU A 403 -27.93 -22.72 2.51
C LEU A 403 -27.81 -21.49 3.41
N PRO A 404 -28.39 -20.36 3.04
CA PRO A 404 -28.40 -19.17 3.91
C PRO A 404 -29.13 -19.48 5.22
N VAL A 405 -28.71 -18.82 6.29
CA VAL A 405 -29.33 -18.89 7.62
C VAL A 405 -30.22 -17.66 7.80
N GLU A 406 -31.46 -17.86 8.23
CA GLU A 406 -32.36 -16.75 8.54
C GLU A 406 -31.85 -15.95 9.78
N PRO A 407 -32.13 -14.65 9.86
CA PRO A 407 -31.74 -13.86 11.02
C PRO A 407 -32.32 -14.43 12.33
N GLY A 408 -31.43 -14.85 13.23
CA GLY A 408 -31.85 -15.46 14.52
C GLY A 408 -31.88 -17.00 14.55
N GLU A 409 -31.64 -17.66 13.43
CA GLU A 409 -31.52 -19.12 13.36
C GLU A 409 -30.05 -19.52 13.67
N ILE A 410 -29.88 -20.56 14.49
CA ILE A 410 -28.56 -21.16 14.78
C ILE A 410 -28.48 -22.49 14.03
N ALA A 411 -27.69 -22.52 12.96
CA ALA A 411 -27.49 -23.72 12.14
C ALA A 411 -26.17 -24.42 12.49
N ILE A 412 -26.17 -25.22 13.57
CA ILE A 412 -25.00 -26.03 13.96
C ILE A 412 -25.01 -27.35 13.18
N GLY A 413 -23.84 -27.69 12.56
CA GLY A 413 -23.69 -28.97 11.84
C GLY A 413 -24.29 -28.97 10.42
N ARG A 414 -24.82 -27.85 9.92
CA ARG A 414 -25.34 -27.74 8.55
C ARG A 414 -24.19 -27.93 7.55
N ALA A 415 -24.42 -28.72 6.50
CA ALA A 415 -23.43 -28.99 5.48
C ALA A 415 -23.08 -27.72 4.70
N ILE A 416 -21.76 -27.52 4.44
CA ILE A 416 -21.19 -26.53 3.54
C ILE A 416 -20.40 -27.30 2.49
N TYR A 417 -20.60 -26.99 1.23
CA TYR A 417 -19.90 -27.62 0.12
C TYR A 417 -18.88 -26.69 -0.50
N TYR A 418 -17.75 -27.22 -0.87
CA TYR A 418 -16.67 -26.50 -1.55
C TYR A 418 -16.47 -27.16 -2.91
N VAL A 419 -16.62 -26.41 -3.98
CA VAL A 419 -16.50 -26.89 -5.36
C VAL A 419 -15.33 -26.18 -6.00
N ALA A 420 -14.25 -26.90 -6.22
CA ALA A 420 -13.06 -26.38 -6.86
C ALA A 420 -13.27 -26.17 -8.37
N ASP A 421 -12.48 -25.29 -8.97
CA ASP A 421 -12.54 -25.01 -10.43
C ASP A 421 -12.22 -26.27 -11.27
N ASP A 422 -11.46 -27.23 -10.72
CA ASP A 422 -11.23 -28.55 -11.30
C ASP A 422 -12.42 -29.52 -11.19
N GLY A 423 -13.50 -29.08 -10.57
CA GLY A 423 -14.72 -29.84 -10.38
C GLY A 423 -14.71 -30.76 -9.15
N VAL A 424 -13.65 -30.78 -8.36
CA VAL A 424 -13.64 -31.54 -7.11
C VAL A 424 -14.61 -30.90 -6.12
N LEU A 425 -15.53 -31.75 -5.57
CA LEU A 425 -16.49 -31.35 -4.57
C LEU A 425 -16.08 -31.93 -3.21
N GLU A 426 -15.96 -31.05 -2.22
CA GLU A 426 -15.68 -31.40 -0.84
C GLU A 426 -16.84 -30.97 0.06
N ARG A 427 -17.04 -31.71 1.15
CA ARG A 427 -18.08 -31.41 2.13
C ARG A 427 -17.47 -31.07 3.48
N SER A 428 -17.93 -30.00 4.07
CA SER A 428 -17.67 -29.60 5.46
C SER A 428 -18.98 -29.34 6.20
N SER A 429 -18.91 -28.80 7.38
CA SER A 429 -20.09 -28.40 8.17
C SER A 429 -19.87 -27.03 8.81
N SER A 430 -20.96 -26.37 9.20
CA SER A 430 -20.94 -25.11 9.95
C SER A 430 -20.28 -25.23 11.35
N SER A 431 -19.89 -26.42 11.77
CA SER A 431 -19.10 -26.64 12.99
C SER A 431 -17.60 -26.38 12.79
N VAL A 432 -17.13 -26.30 11.56
CA VAL A 432 -15.75 -25.93 11.20
C VAL A 432 -15.77 -24.48 10.71
N ALA A 433 -14.90 -23.64 11.27
CA ALA A 433 -14.81 -22.25 10.81
C ALA A 433 -14.46 -22.21 9.31
N PRO A 434 -15.24 -21.52 8.47
CA PRO A 434 -15.01 -21.49 7.02
C PRO A 434 -13.59 -21.08 6.64
N SER A 435 -12.98 -20.10 7.34
CA SER A 435 -11.60 -19.64 7.09
C SER A 435 -10.58 -20.78 7.20
N ILE A 436 -10.68 -21.62 8.23
CA ILE A 436 -9.75 -22.76 8.43
C ILE A 436 -9.93 -23.81 7.32
N TYR A 437 -11.18 -24.04 6.89
CA TYR A 437 -11.44 -25.02 5.84
C TYR A 437 -11.00 -24.52 4.47
N ILE A 438 -11.19 -23.24 4.18
CA ILE A 438 -10.79 -22.59 2.92
C ILE A 438 -9.28 -22.72 2.70
N ASP A 439 -8.45 -22.38 3.70
CA ASP A 439 -6.99 -22.51 3.61
C ASP A 439 -6.55 -23.95 3.25
N ALA A 440 -7.20 -24.93 3.85
CA ALA A 440 -6.93 -26.34 3.57
C ALA A 440 -7.44 -26.79 2.19
N PHE A 441 -8.60 -26.26 1.74
CA PHE A 441 -9.20 -26.52 0.44
C PHE A 441 -8.31 -25.97 -0.69
N GLU A 442 -7.84 -24.75 -0.56
CA GLU A 442 -6.95 -24.08 -1.51
C GLU A 442 -5.61 -24.83 -1.64
N ARG A 443 -5.03 -25.22 -0.51
CA ARG A 443 -3.80 -26.03 -0.51
C ARG A 443 -4.00 -27.36 -1.24
N ARG A 444 -5.10 -28.11 -1.00
CA ARG A 444 -5.36 -29.37 -1.72
C ARG A 444 -5.60 -29.16 -3.22
N PHE A 445 -6.19 -28.03 -3.60
CA PHE A 445 -6.30 -27.67 -5.01
C PHE A 445 -4.91 -27.46 -5.62
N GLN A 446 -4.03 -26.70 -4.96
CA GLN A 446 -2.64 -26.49 -5.40
C GLN A 446 -1.86 -27.80 -5.49
N GLU A 447 -1.98 -28.71 -4.50
CA GLU A 447 -1.35 -30.04 -4.52
C GLU A 447 -1.81 -30.91 -5.70
N ARG A 448 -2.99 -30.66 -6.28
CA ARG A 448 -3.48 -31.38 -7.48
C ARG A 448 -3.01 -30.78 -8.79
N HIS A 449 -2.59 -29.52 -8.79
CA HIS A 449 -2.28 -28.77 -10.01
C HIS A 449 -0.86 -28.16 -10.02
N GLY A 450 -0.10 -28.35 -8.95
CA GLY A 450 1.28 -27.89 -8.78
C GLY A 450 2.26 -29.04 -8.99
#